data_cdbc3ba950ad9dcc8b72ccf4950ee86d
#
_entry.id   cdbc3ba950ad9dcc8b72ccf4950ee86d
#
_cell.length_a   1.000
_cell.length_b   1.000
_cell.length_c   1.000
_cell.angle_alpha   90.00
_cell.angle_beta   90.00
_cell.angle_gamma   90.00
#
_symmetry.space_group_name_H-M   'P 1'
#
loop_
_entity.id
_entity.type
_entity.pdbx_description
1 polymer ?
#
loop_
_entity_poly.entity_id
_entity_poly.type
_entity_poly.pdbx_seq_one_letter_code
_entity_poly.pdbx_strand_id
1 'polypeptide(L)'
;MSVFRFKRFSVVNERSAMKVNTDGVLLGAVMTILPSDRRFLDIGTGTGTIALMTAQRHSDIVNSLCSTGLADQKGSVGTSEQSISLCSCSANCTQWADTHIDAIDIDTPSIEEAAANFANSPWSEVLSAHHASLDEFDEKSDAQYDLIFSNPPYFEDSLQAPEERRNAARHTATGLSYREIIDFAVHRLTEEGRLALVLPADTELDLTRYARMSGLHLYKMTRIRTVPRRSPKRVIAEFSRKKNDIPEDNILTIQDAGHYTQEYLTLMKDFYLFA
;
A
#
# COMPACT_ATOMS: atom_id res chain seq x y z
N MET A 1 7.99 1.59 -26.05
CA MET A 1 7.13 1.36 -24.86
C MET A 1 7.98 0.75 -23.76
N SER A 2 8.17 1.49 -22.65
CA SER A 2 8.82 0.93 -21.47
C SER A 2 7.74 0.19 -20.65
N VAL A 3 7.85 -1.14 -20.57
CA VAL A 3 6.91 -1.98 -19.84
C VAL A 3 7.66 -2.78 -18.79
N PHE A 4 7.29 -2.64 -17.54
CA PHE A 4 7.78 -3.50 -16.48
C PHE A 4 6.84 -4.70 -16.31
N ARG A 5 7.40 -5.92 -16.30
CA ARG A 5 6.63 -7.16 -16.26
C ARG A 5 6.74 -7.83 -14.90
N PHE A 6 5.61 -7.95 -14.22
CA PHE A 6 5.43 -8.84 -13.09
C PHE A 6 4.91 -10.22 -13.56
N LYS A 7 4.84 -11.19 -12.68
CA LYS A 7 4.35 -12.55 -13.03
C LYS A 7 2.90 -12.56 -13.53
N ARG A 8 2.03 -11.72 -12.96
CA ARG A 8 0.58 -11.75 -13.22
C ARG A 8 0.03 -10.50 -13.89
N PHE A 9 0.81 -9.43 -13.98
CA PHE A 9 0.43 -8.19 -14.64
C PHE A 9 1.65 -7.46 -15.21
N SER A 10 1.39 -6.45 -16.01
CA SER A 10 2.43 -5.59 -16.57
C SER A 10 2.08 -4.13 -16.34
N VAL A 11 3.08 -3.30 -16.17
CA VAL A 11 2.94 -1.86 -15.93
C VAL A 11 3.60 -1.11 -17.07
N VAL A 12 2.82 -0.34 -17.83
CA VAL A 12 3.35 0.68 -18.73
C VAL A 12 3.94 1.78 -17.87
N ASN A 13 5.12 2.26 -18.24
CA ASN A 13 5.97 3.05 -17.36
C ASN A 13 6.76 4.09 -18.19
N GLU A 14 6.04 4.87 -19.01
CA GLU A 14 6.64 5.82 -19.96
C GLU A 14 6.49 7.27 -19.55
N ARG A 15 5.27 7.69 -19.21
CA ARG A 15 4.90 9.09 -19.03
C ARG A 15 4.93 9.55 -17.58
N SER A 16 4.65 8.65 -16.65
CA SER A 16 4.68 8.95 -15.22
C SER A 16 6.05 9.49 -14.79
N ALA A 17 6.04 10.53 -13.98
CA ALA A 17 7.25 11.11 -13.40
C ALA A 17 7.98 10.11 -12.50
N MET A 18 7.24 9.31 -11.75
CA MET A 18 7.79 8.25 -10.90
C MET A 18 7.64 6.88 -11.58
N LYS A 19 8.76 6.35 -12.02
CA LYS A 19 8.84 5.00 -12.60
C LYS A 19 8.61 3.92 -11.54
N VAL A 20 8.30 2.69 -12.00
CA VAL A 20 8.35 1.51 -11.12
C VAL A 20 9.70 1.48 -10.43
N ASN A 21 9.71 1.52 -9.11
CA ASN A 21 10.92 1.58 -8.30
C ASN A 21 10.88 0.57 -7.15
N THR A 22 12.04 0.32 -6.58
CA THR A 22 12.19 -0.67 -5.51
C THR A 22 11.39 -0.32 -4.26
N ASP A 23 11.29 0.97 -3.92
CA ASP A 23 10.61 1.42 -2.70
C ASP A 23 9.11 1.12 -2.77
N GLY A 24 8.44 1.47 -3.90
CA GLY A 24 7.04 1.14 -4.11
C GLY A 24 6.76 -0.36 -4.16
N VAL A 25 7.62 -1.13 -4.83
CA VAL A 25 7.48 -2.59 -4.87
C VAL A 25 7.66 -3.21 -3.48
N LEU A 26 8.62 -2.73 -2.69
CA LEU A 26 8.81 -3.18 -1.31
C LEU A 26 7.60 -2.83 -0.43
N LEU A 27 7.06 -1.62 -0.54
CA LEU A 27 5.83 -1.25 0.18
C LEU A 27 4.69 -2.20 -0.19
N GLY A 28 4.42 -2.38 -1.48
CA GLY A 28 3.37 -3.28 -1.97
C GLY A 28 3.53 -4.73 -1.52
N ALA A 29 4.78 -5.20 -1.32
CA ALA A 29 5.05 -6.56 -0.87
C ALA A 29 5.01 -6.73 0.66
N VAL A 30 5.46 -5.71 1.44
CA VAL A 30 5.69 -5.80 2.90
C VAL A 30 4.47 -5.38 3.72
N MET A 31 3.71 -4.35 3.28
CA MET A 31 2.59 -3.83 4.05
C MET A 31 1.56 -4.90 4.40
N THR A 32 0.97 -4.79 5.56
CA THR A 32 -0.01 -5.75 6.06
C THR A 32 -1.35 -5.57 5.35
N ILE A 33 -1.86 -6.64 4.73
CA ILE A 33 -3.19 -6.73 4.15
C ILE A 33 -3.97 -7.79 4.93
N LEU A 34 -5.13 -7.43 5.46
CA LEU A 34 -5.97 -8.36 6.23
C LEU A 34 -7.10 -8.90 5.35
N PRO A 35 -7.56 -10.12 5.64
CA PRO A 35 -8.72 -10.69 4.93
C PRO A 35 -10.00 -9.86 5.05
N SER A 36 -10.11 -9.08 6.12
CA SER A 36 -11.27 -8.22 6.38
C SER A 36 -11.21 -6.87 5.65
N ASP A 37 -10.08 -6.49 5.10
CA ASP A 37 -9.93 -5.21 4.40
C ASP A 37 -10.81 -5.19 3.14
N ARG A 38 -11.48 -4.07 2.88
CA ARG A 38 -12.34 -3.89 1.71
C ARG A 38 -12.03 -2.63 0.94
N ARG A 39 -11.69 -1.56 1.62
CA ARG A 39 -11.43 -0.27 1.01
C ARG A 39 -9.98 0.14 1.20
N PHE A 40 -9.33 0.39 0.07
CA PHE A 40 -7.91 0.72 -0.02
C PHE A 40 -7.74 2.07 -0.72
N LEU A 41 -6.72 2.84 -0.31
CA LEU A 41 -6.37 4.09 -0.97
C LEU A 41 -4.87 4.16 -1.21
N ASP A 42 -4.47 4.31 -2.48
CA ASP A 42 -3.10 4.57 -2.93
C ASP A 42 -2.94 6.06 -3.20
N ILE A 43 -2.18 6.76 -2.35
CA ILE A 43 -1.96 8.20 -2.46
C ILE A 43 -0.64 8.48 -3.17
N GLY A 44 -0.69 9.22 -4.30
CA GLY A 44 0.45 9.43 -5.19
C GLY A 44 0.80 8.15 -5.95
N THR A 45 -0.20 7.57 -6.60
CA THR A 45 -0.12 6.22 -7.19
C THR A 45 0.89 6.06 -8.32
N GLY A 46 1.28 7.16 -8.98
CA GLY A 46 2.18 7.13 -10.12
C GLY A 46 1.64 6.22 -11.24
N THR A 47 2.35 5.15 -11.52
CA THR A 47 1.95 4.15 -12.55
C THR A 47 0.88 3.14 -12.06
N GLY A 48 0.39 3.24 -10.83
CA GLY A 48 -0.56 2.28 -10.25
C GLY A 48 0.07 0.98 -9.74
N THR A 49 1.39 0.92 -9.63
CA THR A 49 2.09 -0.33 -9.30
C THR A 49 1.70 -0.89 -7.94
N ILE A 50 1.64 -0.03 -6.90
CA ILE A 50 1.34 -0.48 -5.53
C ILE A 50 -0.11 -0.94 -5.42
N ALA A 51 -1.04 -0.20 -6.04
CA ALA A 51 -2.45 -0.57 -6.12
C ALA A 51 -2.65 -1.94 -6.80
N LEU A 52 -1.95 -2.21 -7.91
CA LEU A 52 -1.98 -3.52 -8.61
C LEU A 52 -1.43 -4.65 -7.74
N MET A 53 -0.33 -4.42 -7.03
CA MET A 53 0.23 -5.40 -6.09
C MET A 53 -0.72 -5.67 -4.93
N THR A 54 -1.41 -4.64 -4.43
CA THR A 54 -2.44 -4.74 -3.40
C THR A 54 -3.61 -5.58 -3.88
N ALA A 55 -4.11 -5.33 -5.09
CA ALA A 55 -5.19 -6.10 -5.71
C ALA A 55 -4.82 -7.59 -5.84
N GLN A 56 -3.61 -7.90 -6.33
CA GLN A 56 -3.11 -9.26 -6.42
C GLN A 56 -3.10 -9.95 -5.06
N ARG A 57 -2.46 -9.35 -4.05
CA ARG A 57 -2.30 -9.94 -2.72
C ARG A 57 -3.64 -10.14 -2.03
N HIS A 58 -4.52 -9.14 -2.07
CA HIS A 58 -5.84 -9.24 -1.46
C HIS A 58 -6.68 -10.33 -2.15
N SER A 59 -6.67 -10.40 -3.48
CA SER A 59 -7.32 -11.48 -4.24
C SER A 59 -6.81 -12.87 -3.81
N ASP A 60 -5.50 -13.05 -3.63
CA ASP A 60 -4.91 -14.33 -3.23
C ASP A 60 -5.31 -14.71 -1.79
N ILE A 61 -5.36 -13.73 -0.87
CA ILE A 61 -5.82 -13.93 0.52
C ILE A 61 -7.29 -14.40 0.53
N VAL A 62 -8.18 -13.68 -0.17
CA VAL A 62 -9.60 -13.99 -0.22
C VAL A 62 -9.85 -15.37 -0.86
N ASN A 63 -9.18 -15.67 -1.97
CA ASN A 63 -9.30 -16.97 -2.64
C ASN A 63 -8.79 -18.14 -1.78
N SER A 64 -7.71 -17.91 -1.01
CA SER A 64 -7.21 -18.92 -0.07
C SER A 64 -8.22 -19.24 1.04
N LEU A 65 -8.89 -18.25 1.59
CA LEU A 65 -9.93 -18.44 2.60
C LEU A 65 -11.17 -19.16 2.05
N CYS A 66 -11.61 -18.81 0.83
CA CYS A 66 -12.70 -19.51 0.17
C CYS A 66 -12.39 -21.00 -0.05
N SER A 67 -11.16 -21.32 -0.46
CA SER A 67 -10.74 -22.71 -0.70
C SER A 67 -10.61 -23.56 0.56
N THR A 68 -10.37 -22.93 1.73
CA THR A 68 -10.25 -23.62 3.03
C THR A 68 -11.57 -23.74 3.80
N GLY A 69 -12.70 -23.24 3.25
CA GLY A 69 -14.03 -23.28 3.88
C GLY A 69 -14.17 -22.39 5.12
N LEU A 70 -13.22 -21.50 5.39
CA LEU A 70 -13.22 -20.59 6.54
C LEU A 70 -14.01 -19.30 6.31
N ALA A 71 -14.55 -19.10 5.10
CA ALA A 71 -15.24 -17.87 4.72
C ALA A 71 -16.67 -17.72 5.30
N ASP A 72 -17.30 -18.79 5.81
CA ASP A 72 -18.73 -18.81 6.14
C ASP A 72 -19.07 -19.07 7.63
N GLN A 73 -18.24 -18.64 8.58
CA GLN A 73 -18.59 -18.75 10.01
C GLN A 73 -19.01 -17.42 10.65
N LYS A 74 -19.92 -16.66 10.03
CA LYS A 74 -20.74 -15.66 10.75
C LYS A 74 -22.20 -15.76 10.33
N GLY A 75 -22.95 -16.61 11.08
CA GLY A 75 -24.41 -16.54 11.13
C GLY A 75 -25.16 -17.77 10.64
N SER A 76 -25.26 -18.83 11.42
CA SER A 76 -26.56 -19.42 11.82
C SER A 76 -26.32 -20.66 12.69
N VAL A 77 -26.90 -20.63 13.88
CA VAL A 77 -27.12 -21.84 14.72
C VAL A 77 -28.34 -22.54 14.10
N GLY A 78 -28.16 -23.79 13.63
CA GLY A 78 -29.28 -24.57 13.10
C GLY A 78 -28.79 -25.94 12.57
N THR A 79 -28.88 -26.94 13.40
CA THR A 79 -29.01 -28.40 13.24
C THR A 79 -28.82 -29.05 11.87
N SER A 80 -27.90 -30.01 11.88
CA SER A 80 -27.86 -31.33 11.20
C SER A 80 -28.40 -31.48 9.76
N GLU A 81 -27.51 -31.74 8.80
CA GLU A 81 -27.44 -32.99 8.05
C GLU A 81 -26.30 -32.93 7.00
N GLN A 82 -25.60 -34.05 6.90
CA GLN A 82 -24.47 -34.24 6.00
C GLN A 82 -24.94 -34.18 4.54
N SER A 83 -24.44 -33.22 3.80
CA SER A 83 -24.26 -33.36 2.36
C SER A 83 -22.98 -32.65 2.00
N ILE A 84 -21.96 -33.42 1.64
CA ILE A 84 -20.74 -32.96 0.98
C ILE A 84 -21.17 -32.43 -0.39
N SER A 85 -21.58 -31.18 -0.45
CA SER A 85 -21.72 -30.45 -1.69
C SER A 85 -20.33 -29.94 -2.05
N LEU A 86 -19.73 -30.52 -3.09
CA LEU A 86 -18.61 -29.94 -3.81
C LEU A 86 -18.98 -28.50 -4.18
N CYS A 87 -18.49 -27.54 -3.40
CA CYS A 87 -18.58 -26.13 -3.74
C CYS A 87 -17.77 -25.93 -5.02
N SER A 88 -18.44 -25.98 -6.15
CA SER A 88 -17.93 -25.41 -7.39
C SER A 88 -17.84 -23.90 -7.16
N CYS A 89 -16.70 -23.42 -6.66
CA CYS A 89 -16.39 -22.01 -6.58
C CYS A 89 -16.26 -21.43 -7.98
N SER A 90 -17.38 -21.29 -8.65
CA SER A 90 -17.51 -20.41 -9.79
C SER A 90 -17.53 -18.97 -9.26
N ALA A 91 -16.42 -18.28 -9.40
CA ALA A 91 -16.24 -16.86 -9.68
C ALA A 91 -16.87 -15.77 -8.79
N ASN A 92 -17.48 -16.01 -7.63
CA ASN A 92 -18.01 -14.92 -6.81
C ASN A 92 -17.91 -15.24 -5.31
N CYS A 93 -16.70 -15.16 -4.78
CA CYS A 93 -16.60 -14.94 -3.34
C CYS A 93 -17.14 -13.53 -3.06
N THR A 94 -18.24 -13.40 -2.31
CA THR A 94 -18.88 -12.13 -1.97
C THR A 94 -17.90 -11.15 -1.34
N GLN A 95 -16.87 -11.64 -0.67
CA GLN A 95 -15.81 -10.83 -0.07
C GLN A 95 -14.94 -10.08 -1.08
N TRP A 96 -14.73 -10.62 -2.29
CA TRP A 96 -14.01 -9.91 -3.35
C TRP A 96 -14.89 -8.85 -4.02
N ALA A 97 -16.20 -9.10 -4.17
CA ALA A 97 -17.13 -8.18 -4.80
C ALA A 97 -17.26 -6.83 -4.08
N ASP A 98 -16.99 -6.79 -2.77
CA ASP A 98 -17.04 -5.57 -1.96
C ASP A 98 -15.66 -4.86 -1.86
N THR A 99 -14.65 -5.35 -2.58
CA THR A 99 -13.30 -4.74 -2.56
C THR A 99 -13.25 -3.54 -3.47
N HIS A 100 -12.70 -2.43 -2.98
CA HIS A 100 -12.46 -1.21 -3.76
C HIS A 100 -11.06 -0.66 -3.46
N ILE A 101 -10.31 -0.35 -4.51
CA ILE A 101 -8.98 0.24 -4.43
C ILE A 101 -9.03 1.54 -5.21
N ASP A 102 -9.09 2.65 -4.48
CA ASP A 102 -8.96 3.99 -5.04
C ASP A 102 -7.48 4.36 -5.15
N ALA A 103 -7.10 5.01 -6.22
CA ALA A 103 -5.74 5.47 -6.47
C ALA A 103 -5.77 6.91 -6.95
N ILE A 104 -5.06 7.81 -6.28
CA ILE A 104 -5.04 9.22 -6.62
C ILE A 104 -3.65 9.69 -7.03
N ASP A 105 -3.58 10.61 -7.96
CA ASP A 105 -2.37 11.33 -8.33
C ASP A 105 -2.74 12.70 -8.91
N ILE A 106 -1.92 13.71 -8.62
CA ILE A 106 -2.08 15.07 -9.18
C ILE A 106 -1.49 15.19 -10.58
N ASP A 107 -0.58 14.29 -10.95
CA ASP A 107 0.08 14.30 -12.26
C ASP A 107 -0.79 13.59 -13.31
N THR A 108 -1.32 14.35 -14.27
CA THR A 108 -2.20 13.83 -15.32
C THR A 108 -1.56 12.66 -16.10
N PRO A 109 -0.31 12.73 -16.57
CA PRO A 109 0.33 11.60 -17.24
C PRO A 109 0.41 10.34 -16.40
N SER A 110 0.66 10.46 -15.09
CA SER A 110 0.72 9.34 -14.15
C SER A 110 -0.64 8.67 -14.00
N ILE A 111 -1.69 9.46 -13.77
CA ILE A 111 -3.03 8.89 -13.54
C ILE A 111 -3.61 8.26 -14.80
N GLU A 112 -3.33 8.80 -15.99
CA GLU A 112 -3.71 8.19 -17.26
C GLU A 112 -2.99 6.85 -17.49
N GLU A 113 -1.70 6.77 -17.13
CA GLU A 113 -0.95 5.50 -17.16
C GLU A 113 -1.49 4.49 -16.14
N ALA A 114 -1.78 4.93 -14.91
CA ALA A 114 -2.39 4.08 -13.88
C ALA A 114 -3.74 3.52 -14.34
N ALA A 115 -4.63 4.37 -14.87
CA ALA A 115 -5.93 3.96 -15.38
C ALA A 115 -5.81 2.91 -16.51
N ALA A 116 -4.87 3.12 -17.45
CA ALA A 116 -4.60 2.16 -18.51
C ALA A 116 -4.03 0.83 -17.97
N ASN A 117 -3.14 0.88 -16.98
CA ASN A 117 -2.58 -0.30 -16.33
C ASN A 117 -3.67 -1.08 -15.55
N PHE A 118 -4.57 -0.39 -14.88
CA PHE A 118 -5.72 -0.99 -14.18
C PHE A 118 -6.67 -1.70 -15.16
N ALA A 119 -7.06 -1.01 -16.24
CA ALA A 119 -7.94 -1.57 -17.25
C ALA A 119 -7.38 -2.82 -17.93
N ASN A 120 -6.05 -2.94 -18.02
CA ASN A 120 -5.36 -4.09 -18.61
C ASN A 120 -4.98 -5.17 -17.58
N SER A 121 -5.39 -5.02 -16.31
CA SER A 121 -5.09 -5.97 -15.24
C SER A 121 -6.22 -6.97 -15.02
N PRO A 122 -5.94 -8.13 -14.39
CA PRO A 122 -6.98 -9.08 -13.97
C PRO A 122 -7.95 -8.53 -12.91
N TRP A 123 -7.66 -7.38 -12.31
CA TRP A 123 -8.41 -6.80 -11.18
C TRP A 123 -9.05 -5.45 -11.55
N SER A 124 -9.29 -5.20 -12.84
CA SER A 124 -9.83 -3.93 -13.35
C SER A 124 -11.16 -3.51 -12.70
N GLU A 125 -11.96 -4.46 -12.25
CA GLU A 125 -13.28 -4.21 -11.64
C GLU A 125 -13.22 -3.56 -10.26
N VAL A 126 -12.09 -3.71 -9.53
CA VAL A 126 -11.93 -3.20 -8.15
C VAL A 126 -10.98 -2.00 -8.06
N LEU A 127 -10.35 -1.60 -9.16
CA LEU A 127 -9.35 -0.53 -9.22
C LEU A 127 -9.93 0.71 -9.88
N SER A 128 -9.81 1.85 -9.22
CA SER A 128 -10.26 3.17 -9.72
C SER A 128 -9.14 4.19 -9.63
N ALA A 129 -8.87 4.89 -10.73
CA ALA A 129 -7.87 5.94 -10.80
C ALA A 129 -8.54 7.32 -10.85
N HIS A 130 -8.12 8.24 -9.97
CA HIS A 130 -8.72 9.56 -9.83
C HIS A 130 -7.63 10.64 -9.97
N HIS A 131 -7.79 11.54 -10.94
CA HIS A 131 -6.96 12.72 -11.07
C HIS A 131 -7.39 13.75 -10.03
N ALA A 132 -6.68 13.84 -8.92
CA ALA A 132 -6.98 14.76 -7.84
C ALA A 132 -5.75 14.97 -6.95
N SER A 133 -5.65 16.16 -6.34
CA SER A 133 -4.84 16.34 -5.14
C SER A 133 -5.48 15.66 -3.94
N LEU A 134 -4.72 15.49 -2.85
CA LEU A 134 -5.26 14.90 -1.62
C LEU A 134 -6.41 15.73 -1.05
N ASP A 135 -6.30 17.07 -1.06
CA ASP A 135 -7.32 17.99 -0.57
C ASP A 135 -8.60 17.91 -1.43
N GLU A 136 -8.46 17.93 -2.77
CA GLU A 136 -9.62 17.81 -3.68
C GLU A 136 -10.34 16.46 -3.54
N PHE A 137 -9.59 15.40 -3.23
CA PHE A 137 -10.15 14.08 -3.01
C PHE A 137 -10.87 14.01 -1.66
N ASP A 138 -10.31 14.63 -0.62
CA ASP A 138 -10.89 14.72 0.72
C ASP A 138 -12.22 15.47 0.71
N GLU A 139 -12.31 16.58 -0.03
CA GLU A 139 -13.53 17.38 -0.18
C GLU A 139 -14.69 16.64 -0.88
N LYS A 140 -14.36 15.68 -1.77
CA LYS A 140 -15.33 14.99 -2.62
C LYS A 140 -15.87 13.68 -2.04
N SER A 141 -15.24 13.14 -1.02
CA SER A 141 -15.57 11.82 -0.50
C SER A 141 -15.45 11.74 1.01
N ASP A 142 -16.48 11.23 1.66
CA ASP A 142 -16.48 10.88 3.08
C ASP A 142 -16.10 9.41 3.33
N ALA A 143 -15.54 8.74 2.33
CA ALA A 143 -15.15 7.35 2.41
C ALA A 143 -14.10 7.11 3.51
N GLN A 144 -14.27 6.01 4.23
CA GLN A 144 -13.26 5.49 5.16
C GLN A 144 -12.55 4.29 4.55
N TYR A 145 -11.28 4.12 4.90
CA TYR A 145 -10.41 3.11 4.33
C TYR A 145 -9.85 2.17 5.39
N ASP A 146 -9.74 0.89 5.04
CA ASP A 146 -9.13 -0.12 5.89
C ASP A 146 -7.60 -0.09 5.77
N LEU A 147 -7.11 0.31 4.59
CA LEU A 147 -5.67 0.51 4.37
C LEU A 147 -5.44 1.69 3.44
N ILE A 148 -4.73 2.69 3.94
CA ILE A 148 -4.17 3.80 3.16
C ILE A 148 -2.68 3.56 3.01
N PHE A 149 -2.13 3.76 1.81
CA PHE A 149 -0.70 3.59 1.60
C PHE A 149 -0.15 4.61 0.61
N SER A 150 1.14 4.92 0.76
CA SER A 150 1.83 5.86 -0.11
C SER A 150 3.33 5.64 -0.15
N ASN A 151 3.91 5.88 -1.30
CA ASN A 151 5.32 6.13 -1.49
C ASN A 151 5.50 7.62 -1.88
N PRO A 152 5.40 8.55 -0.92
CA PRO A 152 5.44 9.98 -1.23
C PRO A 152 6.81 10.39 -1.76
N PRO A 153 6.88 11.46 -2.55
CA PRO A 153 8.16 11.99 -3.00
C PRO A 153 9.01 12.41 -1.79
N TYR A 154 10.29 12.05 -1.83
CA TYR A 154 11.24 12.44 -0.79
C TYR A 154 11.78 13.82 -1.12
N PHE A 155 11.25 14.84 -0.49
CA PHE A 155 11.92 16.15 -0.52
C PHE A 155 13.06 16.08 0.49
N GLU A 156 14.29 16.17 -0.01
CA GLU A 156 15.43 16.45 0.84
C GLU A 156 15.18 17.82 1.46
N ASP A 157 14.84 17.85 2.74
CA ASP A 157 14.78 19.04 3.60
C ASP A 157 16.22 19.61 3.82
N SER A 158 17.08 19.54 2.82
CA SER A 158 18.42 20.06 2.85
C SER A 158 18.38 21.56 2.57
N LEU A 159 18.54 22.35 3.65
CA LEU A 159 19.00 23.74 3.66
C LEU A 159 17.99 24.88 3.47
N GLN A 160 16.69 24.68 3.61
CA GLN A 160 15.77 25.82 3.66
C GLN A 160 15.53 26.33 5.09
N ALA A 161 15.51 27.65 5.26
CA ALA A 161 15.25 28.30 6.54
C ALA A 161 13.83 28.00 7.06
N PRO A 162 13.59 27.98 8.41
CA PRO A 162 12.30 27.61 9.00
C PRO A 162 11.09 28.42 8.50
N GLU A 163 11.29 29.65 8.05
CA GLU A 163 10.24 30.52 7.51
C GLU A 163 9.89 30.19 6.06
N GLU A 164 10.87 29.79 5.24
CA GLU A 164 10.64 29.32 3.86
C GLU A 164 9.91 27.99 3.83
N ARG A 165 10.14 27.10 4.81
CA ARG A 165 9.40 25.84 5.00
C ARG A 165 7.91 26.03 5.26
N ARG A 166 7.52 27.05 6.05
CA ARG A 166 6.11 27.37 6.30
C ARG A 166 5.41 27.97 5.09
N ASN A 167 6.13 28.69 4.25
CA ASN A 167 5.58 29.30 3.04
C ASN A 167 5.55 28.30 1.87
N ALA A 168 6.51 27.39 1.75
CA ALA A 168 6.53 26.30 0.78
C ALA A 168 5.43 25.28 1.07
N ALA A 169 5.13 24.98 2.33
CA ALA A 169 4.02 24.09 2.72
C ALA A 169 2.62 24.66 2.38
N ARG A 170 2.53 25.96 2.12
CA ARG A 170 1.25 26.62 1.76
C ARG A 170 1.03 26.84 0.25
N HIS A 171 2.03 26.64 -0.57
CA HIS A 171 2.00 26.89 -2.00
C HIS A 171 2.66 25.76 -2.82
N THR A 172 2.01 24.65 -2.91
CA THR A 172 1.83 23.71 -4.06
C THR A 172 2.92 23.53 -5.12
N ALA A 173 4.16 23.89 -4.90
CA ALA A 173 5.23 23.55 -5.85
C ALA A 173 6.10 22.36 -5.42
N THR A 174 5.93 21.81 -4.22
CA THR A 174 6.87 20.88 -3.60
C THR A 174 6.34 19.48 -3.33
N GLY A 175 5.12 19.14 -3.78
CA GLY A 175 4.58 17.78 -3.66
C GLY A 175 4.06 17.40 -2.26
N LEU A 176 3.37 16.29 -2.21
CA LEU A 176 2.69 15.73 -1.06
C LEU A 176 3.69 15.28 0.03
N SER A 177 3.52 15.77 1.26
CA SER A 177 4.34 15.37 2.41
C SER A 177 3.72 14.20 3.19
N TYR A 178 4.55 13.41 3.87
CA TYR A 178 4.05 12.34 4.75
C TYR A 178 3.17 12.88 5.90
N ARG A 179 3.32 14.15 6.29
CA ARG A 179 2.50 14.77 7.34
C ARG A 179 1.08 15.01 6.86
N GLU A 180 0.89 15.53 5.66
CA GLU A 180 -0.44 15.69 5.05
C GLU A 180 -1.14 14.35 4.90
N ILE A 181 -0.40 13.29 4.53
CA ILE A 181 -0.96 11.94 4.45
C ILE A 181 -1.38 11.42 5.82
N ILE A 182 -0.60 11.66 6.89
CA ILE A 182 -0.94 11.28 8.25
C ILE A 182 -2.20 12.03 8.71
N ASP A 183 -2.27 13.35 8.49
CA ASP A 183 -3.40 14.17 8.89
C ASP A 183 -4.69 13.71 8.17
N PHE A 184 -4.63 13.44 6.88
CA PHE A 184 -5.72 12.82 6.13
C PHE A 184 -6.10 11.44 6.71
N ALA A 185 -5.14 10.56 6.95
CA ALA A 185 -5.37 9.21 7.44
C ALA A 185 -6.07 9.19 8.82
N VAL A 186 -5.76 10.14 9.71
CA VAL A 186 -6.43 10.28 11.02
C VAL A 186 -7.94 10.40 10.86
N HIS A 187 -8.43 11.05 9.83
CA HIS A 187 -9.85 11.27 9.59
C HIS A 187 -10.50 10.18 8.73
N ARG A 188 -9.74 9.55 7.86
CA ARG A 188 -10.24 8.65 6.81
C ARG A 188 -9.99 7.16 7.06
N LEU A 189 -9.23 6.79 8.08
CA LEU A 189 -9.11 5.38 8.47
C LEU A 189 -10.36 4.90 9.19
N THR A 190 -10.79 3.67 8.90
CA THR A 190 -11.74 2.94 9.74
C THR A 190 -11.14 2.72 11.15
N GLU A 191 -11.94 2.22 12.10
CA GLU A 191 -11.45 1.96 13.46
C GLU A 191 -10.29 0.96 13.49
N GLU A 192 -10.33 -0.06 12.62
CA GLU A 192 -9.26 -1.06 12.45
C GLU A 192 -8.27 -0.70 11.34
N GLY A 193 -8.45 0.46 10.73
CA GLY A 193 -7.71 0.89 9.56
C GLY A 193 -6.23 1.15 9.85
N ARG A 194 -5.42 1.02 8.81
CA ARG A 194 -3.97 1.19 8.86
C ARG A 194 -3.47 2.14 7.79
N LEU A 195 -2.42 2.90 8.12
CA LEU A 195 -1.64 3.70 7.19
C LEU A 195 -0.27 3.03 7.00
N ALA A 196 0.14 2.80 5.76
CA ALA A 196 1.46 2.26 5.42
C ALA A 196 2.25 3.25 4.55
N LEU A 197 3.46 3.61 4.98
CA LEU A 197 4.34 4.55 4.28
C LEU A 197 5.72 3.95 4.07
N VAL A 198 6.33 4.19 2.90
CA VAL A 198 7.76 3.95 2.70
C VAL A 198 8.49 5.28 2.64
N LEU A 199 9.55 5.43 3.45
CA LEU A 199 10.32 6.67 3.59
C LEU A 199 11.81 6.38 3.78
N PRO A 200 12.71 7.37 3.59
CA PRO A 200 14.10 7.27 4.00
C PRO A 200 14.23 6.93 5.49
N ALA A 201 15.24 6.14 5.85
CA ALA A 201 15.39 5.65 7.23
C ALA A 201 15.75 6.77 8.25
N ASP A 202 16.31 7.88 7.80
CA ASP A 202 16.61 9.04 8.63
C ASP A 202 15.36 9.83 9.09
N THR A 203 14.22 9.63 8.39
CA THR A 203 12.94 10.23 8.79
C THR A 203 12.20 9.44 9.87
N GLU A 204 12.64 8.24 10.23
CA GLU A 204 11.91 7.29 11.12
C GLU A 204 11.47 7.94 12.44
N LEU A 205 12.37 8.69 13.11
CA LEU A 205 12.07 9.29 14.40
C LEU A 205 11.00 10.39 14.29
N ASP A 206 11.13 11.26 13.31
CA ASP A 206 10.20 12.38 13.10
C ASP A 206 8.84 11.88 12.61
N LEU A 207 8.83 10.89 11.72
CA LEU A 207 7.63 10.21 11.25
C LEU A 207 6.85 9.59 12.41
N THR A 208 7.52 8.78 13.24
CA THR A 208 6.89 8.07 14.36
C THR A 208 6.36 9.05 15.41
N ARG A 209 7.13 10.12 15.67
CA ARG A 209 6.73 11.17 16.59
C ARG A 209 5.50 11.94 16.08
N TYR A 210 5.50 12.32 14.79
CA TYR A 210 4.39 13.07 14.21
C TYR A 210 3.12 12.23 14.18
N ALA A 211 3.19 10.97 13.70
CA ALA A 211 2.04 10.06 13.70
C ALA A 211 1.42 9.89 15.08
N ARG A 212 2.27 9.71 16.13
CA ARG A 212 1.81 9.59 17.50
C ARG A 212 1.13 10.87 18.01
N MET A 213 1.66 12.04 17.68
CA MET A 213 1.05 13.33 18.07
C MET A 213 -0.29 13.56 17.36
N SER A 214 -0.45 13.06 16.16
CA SER A 214 -1.70 13.10 15.38
C SER A 214 -2.72 12.03 15.80
N GLY A 215 -2.37 11.11 16.72
CA GLY A 215 -3.28 10.09 17.25
C GLY A 215 -3.18 8.73 16.56
N LEU A 216 -2.15 8.51 15.73
CA LEU A 216 -1.84 7.20 15.17
C LEU A 216 -0.70 6.52 15.95
N HIS A 217 -0.82 5.22 16.15
CA HIS A 217 0.14 4.41 16.89
C HIS A 217 0.88 3.48 15.95
N LEU A 218 2.18 3.30 16.20
CA LEU A 218 2.98 2.36 15.43
C LEU A 218 2.38 0.95 15.53
N TYR A 219 2.07 0.37 14.37
CA TYR A 219 1.57 -0.99 14.21
C TYR A 219 2.70 -1.94 13.85
N LYS A 220 3.51 -1.56 12.83
CA LYS A 220 4.65 -2.35 12.36
C LYS A 220 5.72 -1.45 11.77
N MET A 221 6.97 -1.81 12.00
CA MET A 221 8.15 -1.17 11.39
C MET A 221 8.98 -2.21 10.67
N THR A 222 9.27 -1.98 9.41
CA THR A 222 10.22 -2.81 8.64
C THR A 222 11.33 -1.92 8.11
N ARG A 223 12.55 -2.09 8.65
CA ARG A 223 13.74 -1.39 8.18
C ARG A 223 14.40 -2.19 7.07
N ILE A 224 14.74 -1.52 5.97
CA ILE A 224 15.27 -2.14 4.77
C ILE A 224 16.72 -1.74 4.58
N ARG A 225 17.60 -2.73 4.48
CA ARG A 225 19.02 -2.55 4.16
C ARG A 225 19.41 -3.38 2.92
N THR A 226 20.33 -2.83 2.14
CA THR A 226 20.80 -3.53 0.93
C THR A 226 21.61 -4.77 1.28
N VAL A 227 22.54 -4.66 2.24
CA VAL A 227 23.41 -5.75 2.69
C VAL A 227 23.55 -5.75 4.22
N PRO A 228 23.88 -6.88 4.87
CA PRO A 228 23.89 -7.00 6.35
C PRO A 228 24.75 -5.99 7.09
N ARG A 229 25.84 -5.55 6.48
CA ARG A 229 26.83 -4.63 7.11
C ARG A 229 26.47 -3.15 6.96
N ARG A 230 25.39 -2.81 6.22
CA ARG A 230 24.93 -1.45 6.02
C ARG A 230 23.75 -1.10 6.89
N SER A 231 23.71 0.14 7.34
CA SER A 231 22.52 0.69 8.01
C SER A 231 21.33 0.67 7.05
N PRO A 232 20.09 0.55 7.56
CA PRO A 232 18.88 0.69 6.78
C PRO A 232 18.87 2.00 5.98
N LYS A 233 18.37 1.93 4.77
CA LYS A 233 18.22 3.10 3.88
C LYS A 233 16.76 3.52 3.75
N ARG A 234 15.83 2.61 4.00
CA ARG A 234 14.39 2.83 3.94
C ARG A 234 13.72 2.22 5.16
N VAL A 235 12.59 2.78 5.51
CA VAL A 235 11.64 2.22 6.46
C VAL A 235 10.29 2.09 5.79
N ILE A 236 9.60 0.99 6.06
CA ILE A 236 8.17 0.86 5.84
C ILE A 236 7.54 0.88 7.23
N ALA A 237 6.78 1.92 7.49
CA ALA A 237 6.11 2.12 8.76
C ALA A 237 4.61 2.00 8.57
N GLU A 238 3.99 1.14 9.38
CA GLU A 238 2.56 0.99 9.43
C GLU A 238 2.04 1.54 10.75
N PHE A 239 0.97 2.31 10.69
CA PHE A 239 0.32 2.95 11.83
C PHE A 239 -1.15 2.56 11.87
N SER A 240 -1.75 2.55 13.05
CA SER A 240 -3.18 2.33 13.25
C SER A 240 -3.75 3.28 14.32
N ARG A 241 -5.07 3.43 14.34
CA ARG A 241 -5.76 4.17 15.42
C ARG A 241 -5.70 3.43 16.74
N LYS A 242 -5.71 2.11 16.69
CA LYS A 242 -5.60 1.28 17.88
C LYS A 242 -4.15 1.20 18.34
N LYS A 243 -3.97 1.40 19.64
CA LYS A 243 -2.66 1.21 20.27
C LYS A 243 -2.31 -0.27 20.25
N ASN A 244 -1.16 -0.58 19.69
CA ASN A 244 -0.53 -1.89 19.80
C ASN A 244 0.50 -1.84 20.95
N ASP A 245 0.38 -2.75 21.92
CA ASP A 245 1.30 -2.76 23.05
C ASP A 245 2.71 -3.18 22.64
N ILE A 246 2.82 -4.03 21.63
CA ILE A 246 4.11 -4.50 21.09
C ILE A 246 4.03 -4.40 19.55
N PRO A 247 4.46 -3.28 18.96
CA PRO A 247 4.56 -3.17 17.52
C PRO A 247 5.53 -4.22 16.95
N GLU A 248 5.22 -4.73 15.75
CA GLU A 248 6.18 -5.56 15.04
C GLU A 248 7.39 -4.73 14.60
N ASP A 249 8.58 -5.24 14.83
CA ASP A 249 9.85 -4.59 14.46
C ASP A 249 10.75 -5.57 13.69
N ASN A 250 10.92 -5.32 12.39
CA ASN A 250 11.57 -6.22 11.44
C ASN A 250 12.72 -5.52 10.70
N ILE A 251 13.71 -6.30 10.27
CA ILE A 251 14.77 -5.85 9.38
C ILE A 251 14.82 -6.76 8.16
N LEU A 252 14.50 -6.20 6.98
CA LEU A 252 14.64 -6.89 5.70
C LEU A 252 16.02 -6.57 5.10
N THR A 253 16.78 -7.62 4.79
CA THR A 253 18.04 -7.52 4.06
C THR A 253 17.83 -8.01 2.62
N ILE A 254 18.12 -7.17 1.62
CA ILE A 254 17.87 -7.49 0.21
C ILE A 254 18.89 -8.51 -0.32
N GLN A 255 20.18 -8.28 -0.05
CA GLN A 255 21.27 -9.10 -0.57
C GLN A 255 22.25 -9.48 0.53
N ASP A 256 22.87 -10.66 0.37
CA ASP A 256 24.04 -11.07 1.13
C ASP A 256 25.03 -11.78 0.20
N ALA A 257 26.33 -11.50 0.37
CA ALA A 257 27.40 -12.07 -0.45
C ALA A 257 27.16 -12.00 -1.97
N GLY A 258 26.47 -10.95 -2.46
CA GLY A 258 26.21 -10.74 -3.90
C GLY A 258 24.96 -11.45 -4.44
N HIS A 259 24.21 -12.16 -3.59
CA HIS A 259 22.96 -12.85 -3.94
C HIS A 259 21.77 -12.24 -3.18
N TYR A 260 20.57 -12.37 -3.72
CA TYR A 260 19.35 -12.04 -2.97
C TYR A 260 19.19 -13.00 -1.79
N THR A 261 18.75 -12.44 -0.64
CA THR A 261 18.46 -13.25 0.55
C THR A 261 17.22 -14.12 0.33
N GLN A 262 17.14 -15.25 1.02
CA GLN A 262 15.96 -16.12 0.95
C GLN A 262 14.69 -15.39 1.41
N GLU A 263 14.81 -14.49 2.39
CA GLU A 263 13.71 -13.65 2.88
C GLU A 263 13.18 -12.74 1.75
N TYR A 264 14.08 -12.03 1.06
CA TYR A 264 13.72 -11.17 -0.07
C TYR A 264 13.11 -11.97 -1.23
N LEU A 265 13.69 -13.12 -1.59
CA LEU A 265 13.16 -13.99 -2.66
C LEU A 265 11.76 -14.50 -2.30
N THR A 266 11.54 -14.91 -1.04
CA THR A 266 10.24 -15.37 -0.57
C THR A 266 9.19 -14.25 -0.64
N LEU A 267 9.57 -13.03 -0.28
CA LEU A 267 8.70 -11.85 -0.34
C LEU A 267 8.31 -11.51 -1.79
N MET A 268 9.26 -11.64 -2.73
CA MET A 268 9.09 -11.25 -4.13
C MET A 268 8.59 -12.39 -5.04
N LYS A 269 8.47 -13.62 -4.53
CA LYS A 269 8.18 -14.82 -5.33
C LYS A 269 6.91 -14.70 -6.18
N ASP A 270 5.89 -13.97 -5.71
CA ASP A 270 4.61 -13.84 -6.40
C ASP A 270 4.58 -12.67 -7.39
N PHE A 271 5.63 -11.86 -7.41
CA PHE A 271 5.75 -10.66 -8.23
C PHE A 271 6.82 -10.77 -9.30
N TYR A 272 8.07 -11.06 -8.93
CA TYR A 272 9.19 -11.00 -9.85
C TYR A 272 9.42 -12.31 -10.60
N LEU A 273 9.77 -12.18 -11.88
CA LEU A 273 10.03 -13.33 -12.77
C LEU A 273 11.28 -14.15 -12.37
N PHE A 274 12.17 -13.56 -11.58
CA PHE A 274 13.42 -14.18 -11.13
C PHE A 274 13.37 -14.75 -9.70
N ALA A 275 12.29 -14.50 -8.97
CA ALA A 275 12.13 -14.90 -7.57
C ALA A 275 11.38 -16.23 -7.42
#